data_680aa9f403c5b4b3776809fbcffa7154
#
_entry.id   680aa9f403c5b4b3776809fbcffa7154
#
_cell.length_a   1.000
_cell.length_b   1.000
_cell.length_c   1.000
_cell.angle_alpha   90.00
_cell.angle_beta   90.00
_cell.angle_gamma   90.00
#
_symmetry.space_group_name_H-M   'P 1'
#
loop_
_entity.id
_entity.type
_entity.pdbx_description
1 polymer ?
#
loop_
_entity_poly.entity_id
_entity_poly.type
_entity_poly.pdbx_seq_one_letter_code
_entity_poly.pdbx_strand_id
1 'polypeptide(L)'
;AIINMGQKDLLIDCQGNWGDVRTGDGAAAPRYIEARLNKFALNIAFNKQTTLWQKSYDGRKNEPTTLPLKFPLLLAHGVEGIAVGLSTKIMPHNFIDLIKGSIKILEGKNATIFPDFQTGGQVDVSDYQDGRRGGRIKIRATIMEKSKNTIAIKDVPYGVTTGSLIDSIL
;
A
#
# COMPACT_ATOMS: atom_id res chain seq x y z
N ALA A 1 -4.06 -2.71 -13.17
CA ALA A 1 -3.33 -3.41 -12.11
C ALA A 1 -1.89 -2.89 -11.99
N ILE A 2 -1.06 -2.87 -13.04
CA ILE A 2 0.35 -2.44 -13.00
C ILE A 2 0.50 -1.01 -12.49
N ILE A 3 -0.31 -0.07 -12.96
CA ILE A 3 -0.29 1.33 -12.49
C ILE A 3 -0.50 1.40 -10.98
N ASN A 4 -1.49 0.71 -10.45
CA ASN A 4 -1.74 0.69 -9.02
C ASN A 4 -0.57 0.11 -8.20
N MET A 5 0.09 -0.94 -8.72
CA MET A 5 1.31 -1.49 -8.09
C MET A 5 2.49 -0.52 -8.17
N GLY A 6 2.65 0.20 -9.27
CA GLY A 6 3.71 1.19 -9.41
C GLY A 6 3.53 2.39 -8.48
N GLN A 7 2.30 2.87 -8.33
CA GLN A 7 1.98 3.97 -7.41
C GLN A 7 2.16 3.61 -5.92
N LYS A 8 2.19 2.32 -5.59
CA LYS A 8 2.42 1.82 -4.21
C LYS A 8 3.91 1.57 -3.89
N ASP A 9 4.81 1.87 -4.81
CA ASP A 9 6.24 1.60 -4.69
C ASP A 9 6.60 0.12 -4.44
N LEU A 10 7.81 -0.14 -3.99
CA LEU A 10 8.39 -1.42 -3.57
C LEU A 10 8.60 -2.46 -4.68
N LEU A 11 7.72 -2.63 -5.64
CA LEU A 11 7.82 -3.73 -6.62
C LEU A 11 8.28 -3.31 -8.00
N ILE A 12 7.92 -2.11 -8.43
CA ILE A 12 8.08 -1.67 -9.81
C ILE A 12 8.92 -0.40 -9.85
N ASP A 13 9.98 -0.42 -10.66
CA ASP A 13 10.66 0.80 -11.11
C ASP A 13 9.80 1.40 -12.23
N CYS A 14 9.28 2.59 -11.97
CA CYS A 14 8.39 3.33 -12.85
C CYS A 14 9.15 4.38 -13.64
N GLN A 15 8.91 4.47 -14.94
CA GLN A 15 9.39 5.55 -15.80
C GLN A 15 8.23 6.19 -16.56
N GLY A 16 8.24 7.52 -16.64
CA GLY A 16 7.15 8.30 -17.21
C GLY A 16 6.15 8.80 -16.16
N ASN A 17 5.00 9.30 -16.61
CA ASN A 17 3.95 9.79 -15.72
C ASN A 17 3.01 8.66 -15.30
N TRP A 18 3.11 8.25 -14.06
CA TRP A 18 2.29 7.21 -13.42
C TRP A 18 1.13 7.76 -12.61
N GLY A 19 0.89 9.09 -12.70
CA GLY A 19 -0.08 9.76 -11.85
C GLY A 19 0.39 9.92 -10.39
N ASP A 20 -0.42 10.55 -9.57
CA ASP A 20 -0.14 10.72 -8.14
C ASP A 20 -1.42 10.51 -7.32
N VAL A 21 -1.36 9.58 -6.39
CA VAL A 21 -2.48 9.24 -5.50
C VAL A 21 -2.86 10.37 -4.53
N ARG A 22 -1.96 11.34 -4.29
CA ARG A 22 -2.19 12.48 -3.41
C ARG A 22 -2.97 13.59 -4.12
N THR A 23 -2.64 13.86 -5.38
CA THR A 23 -3.33 14.87 -6.18
C THR A 23 -4.59 14.32 -6.84
N GLY A 24 -4.62 13.00 -7.10
CA GLY A 24 -5.66 12.36 -7.88
C GLY A 24 -5.40 12.34 -9.38
N ASP A 25 -4.19 12.75 -9.80
CA ASP A 25 -3.82 12.76 -11.22
C ASP A 25 -3.76 11.34 -11.77
N GLY A 26 -4.34 11.15 -12.95
CA GLY A 26 -4.29 9.89 -13.68
C GLY A 26 -2.94 9.63 -14.32
N ALA A 27 -2.60 8.36 -14.51
CA ALA A 27 -1.41 7.97 -15.26
C ALA A 27 -1.57 8.29 -16.75
N ALA A 28 -0.43 8.53 -17.43
CA ALA A 28 -0.39 8.63 -18.88
C ALA A 28 -0.83 7.33 -19.57
N ALA A 29 -1.14 7.39 -20.86
CA ALA A 29 -1.47 6.21 -21.63
C ALA A 29 -0.32 5.18 -21.58
N PRO A 30 -0.61 3.86 -21.61
CA PRO A 30 0.41 2.81 -21.45
C PRO A 30 1.61 2.91 -22.41
N ARG A 31 1.43 3.47 -23.60
CA ARG A 31 2.50 3.67 -24.58
C ARG A 31 3.55 4.73 -24.19
N TYR A 32 3.29 5.50 -23.14
CA TYR A 32 4.20 6.58 -22.66
C TYR A 32 4.86 6.25 -21.32
N ILE A 33 4.60 5.08 -20.78
CA ILE A 33 5.16 4.66 -19.49
C ILE A 33 5.90 3.35 -19.64
N GLU A 34 6.94 3.17 -18.85
CA GLU A 34 7.71 1.93 -18.79
C GLU A 34 7.74 1.37 -17.37
N ALA A 35 7.79 0.06 -17.26
CA ALA A 35 7.80 -0.66 -16.00
C ALA A 35 8.80 -1.81 -16.03
N ARG A 36 9.51 -2.01 -14.92
CA ARG A 36 10.28 -3.22 -14.68
C ARG A 36 10.21 -3.60 -13.19
N LEU A 37 10.45 -4.86 -12.90
CA LEU A 37 10.60 -5.29 -11.51
C LEU A 37 11.88 -4.68 -10.93
N ASN A 38 11.75 -4.11 -9.74
CA ASN A 38 12.91 -3.58 -9.03
C ASN A 38 13.70 -4.71 -8.32
N LYS A 39 14.88 -4.37 -7.79
CA LYS A 39 15.74 -5.34 -7.09
C LYS A 39 15.08 -5.94 -5.85
N PHE A 40 14.28 -5.16 -5.13
CA PHE A 40 13.56 -5.64 -3.95
C PHE A 40 12.54 -6.72 -4.34
N ALA A 41 11.71 -6.46 -5.38
CA ALA A 41 10.75 -7.44 -5.89
C ALA A 41 11.43 -8.76 -6.29
N LEU A 42 12.56 -8.67 -7.00
CA LEU A 42 13.32 -9.86 -7.41
C LEU A 42 13.82 -10.67 -6.20
N ASN A 43 14.24 -10.00 -5.14
CA ASN A 43 14.77 -10.65 -3.94
C ASN A 43 13.68 -11.27 -3.06
N ILE A 44 12.51 -10.65 -2.96
CA ILE A 44 11.48 -11.10 -2.02
C ILE A 44 10.49 -12.07 -2.64
N ALA A 45 10.20 -11.96 -3.96
CA ALA A 45 9.11 -12.67 -4.60
C ALA A 45 9.55 -13.96 -5.33
N PHE A 46 10.80 -14.07 -5.72
CA PHE A 46 11.27 -15.17 -6.56
C PHE A 46 12.25 -16.09 -5.83
N ASN A 47 11.73 -17.11 -5.15
CA ASN A 47 12.52 -18.16 -4.52
C ASN A 47 12.16 -19.52 -5.08
N LYS A 48 13.02 -20.05 -5.94
CA LYS A 48 12.79 -21.35 -6.62
C LYS A 48 12.63 -22.52 -5.65
N GLN A 49 13.28 -22.48 -4.48
CA GLN A 49 13.29 -23.58 -3.51
C GLN A 49 11.97 -23.68 -2.72
N THR A 50 11.28 -22.55 -2.51
CA THR A 50 10.04 -22.51 -1.74
C THR A 50 8.79 -22.34 -2.61
N THR A 51 8.95 -22.16 -3.92
CA THR A 51 7.86 -21.99 -4.86
C THR A 51 7.31 -23.35 -5.30
N LEU A 52 6.00 -23.52 -5.21
CA LEU A 52 5.30 -24.65 -5.83
C LEU A 52 5.02 -24.33 -7.30
N TRP A 53 5.41 -25.27 -8.16
CA TRP A 53 5.32 -25.12 -9.60
C TRP A 53 4.24 -26.03 -10.18
N GLN A 54 3.51 -25.54 -11.15
CA GLN A 54 2.56 -26.29 -11.96
C GLN A 54 2.86 -26.10 -13.45
N LYS A 55 2.27 -26.93 -14.30
CA LYS A 55 2.35 -26.74 -15.75
C LYS A 55 1.54 -25.54 -16.15
N SER A 56 2.07 -24.74 -17.11
CA SER A 56 1.31 -23.69 -17.78
C SER A 56 0.14 -24.29 -18.56
N TYR A 57 -0.84 -23.48 -18.94
CA TYR A 57 -2.02 -23.92 -19.69
C TYR A 57 -1.67 -24.75 -20.92
N ASP A 58 -0.62 -24.39 -21.65
CA ASP A 58 -0.13 -25.11 -22.85
C ASP A 58 0.87 -26.24 -22.53
N GLY A 59 1.20 -26.46 -21.25
CA GLY A 59 2.13 -27.48 -20.78
C GLY A 59 3.61 -27.25 -21.13
N ARG A 60 3.94 -26.18 -21.85
CA ARG A 60 5.31 -25.93 -22.34
C ARG A 60 6.27 -25.45 -21.29
N LYS A 61 5.78 -24.74 -20.27
CA LYS A 61 6.58 -24.16 -19.18
C LYS A 61 5.99 -24.53 -17.83
N ASN A 62 6.75 -24.30 -16.79
CA ASN A 62 6.25 -24.31 -15.44
C ASN A 62 5.96 -22.88 -15.01
N GLU A 63 4.87 -22.69 -14.28
CA GLU A 63 4.47 -21.43 -13.68
C GLU A 63 4.27 -21.62 -12.17
N PRO A 64 4.50 -20.58 -11.35
CA PRO A 64 4.28 -20.71 -9.92
C PRO A 64 2.78 -20.76 -9.61
N THR A 65 2.37 -21.68 -8.75
CA THR A 65 1.00 -21.70 -8.21
C THR A 65 0.74 -20.47 -7.37
N THR A 66 1.71 -20.10 -6.53
CA THR A 66 1.77 -18.85 -5.74
C THR A 66 3.21 -18.40 -5.63
N LEU A 67 3.42 -17.11 -5.35
CA LEU A 67 4.73 -16.56 -5.06
C LEU A 67 4.87 -16.38 -3.53
N PRO A 68 5.64 -17.25 -2.85
CA PRO A 68 5.87 -17.11 -1.41
C PRO A 68 6.81 -15.91 -1.15
N LEU A 69 6.24 -14.83 -0.66
CA LEU A 69 6.97 -13.60 -0.39
C LEU A 69 7.76 -13.70 0.93
N LYS A 70 8.99 -13.21 0.94
CA LYS A 70 9.86 -13.13 2.12
C LYS A 70 9.57 -11.92 3.02
N PHE A 71 8.65 -11.07 2.61
CA PHE A 71 8.28 -9.83 3.27
C PHE A 71 6.76 -9.70 3.28
N PRO A 72 6.11 -9.19 4.33
CA PRO A 72 4.65 -9.06 4.42
C PRO A 72 4.13 -7.91 3.54
N LEU A 73 4.27 -8.06 2.22
CA LEU A 73 3.92 -7.05 1.22
C LEU A 73 2.45 -6.66 1.26
N LEU A 74 1.56 -7.60 1.59
CA LEU A 74 0.13 -7.35 1.72
C LEU A 74 -0.15 -6.26 2.76
N LEU A 75 0.55 -6.30 3.90
CA LEU A 75 0.43 -5.27 4.93
C LEU A 75 1.12 -3.96 4.54
N ALA A 76 2.24 -4.02 3.81
CA ALA A 76 2.93 -2.80 3.37
C ALA A 76 2.08 -2.00 2.38
N HIS A 77 1.50 -2.67 1.40
CA HIS A 77 0.69 -2.01 0.36
C HIS A 77 -0.75 -1.74 0.77
N GLY A 78 -1.27 -2.48 1.73
CA GLY A 78 -2.70 -2.55 1.95
C GLY A 78 -3.43 -3.14 0.74
N VAL A 79 -4.62 -3.61 0.95
CA VAL A 79 -5.50 -4.18 -0.11
C VAL A 79 -6.94 -3.82 0.16
N GLU A 80 -7.63 -3.46 -0.89
CA GLU A 80 -9.08 -3.31 -0.88
C GLU A 80 -9.67 -4.12 -2.02
N GLY A 81 -10.67 -4.93 -1.73
CA GLY A 81 -11.35 -5.75 -2.70
C GLY A 81 -12.80 -6.00 -2.34
N ILE A 82 -13.65 -6.02 -3.35
CA ILE A 82 -15.09 -6.28 -3.23
C ILE A 82 -15.43 -7.47 -4.12
N ALA A 83 -16.13 -8.43 -3.52
CA ALA A 83 -16.68 -9.58 -4.22
C ALA A 83 -18.17 -9.71 -3.88
N VAL A 84 -18.86 -10.70 -4.46
CA VAL A 84 -20.27 -10.94 -4.16
C VAL A 84 -20.42 -11.39 -2.69
N GLY A 85 -21.09 -10.58 -1.89
CA GLY A 85 -21.34 -10.85 -0.47
C GLY A 85 -20.13 -10.73 0.47
N LEU A 86 -18.93 -10.41 -0.06
CA LEU A 86 -17.69 -10.30 0.70
C LEU A 86 -16.92 -9.04 0.31
N SER A 87 -16.27 -8.43 1.29
CA SER A 87 -15.31 -7.36 1.06
C SER A 87 -14.14 -7.48 2.02
N THR A 88 -12.98 -7.04 1.59
CA THR A 88 -11.81 -6.93 2.45
C THR A 88 -11.21 -5.53 2.34
N LYS A 89 -10.70 -5.04 3.44
CA LYS A 89 -9.96 -3.77 3.49
C LYS A 89 -8.83 -3.90 4.49
N ILE A 90 -7.62 -4.05 3.96
CA ILE A 90 -6.38 -4.10 4.74
C ILE A 90 -5.68 -2.77 4.53
N MET A 91 -5.44 -2.05 5.61
CA MET A 91 -4.75 -0.76 5.55
C MET A 91 -3.25 -0.96 5.35
N PRO A 92 -2.56 -0.03 4.67
CA PRO A 92 -1.11 -0.06 4.58
C PRO A 92 -0.45 0.18 5.94
N HIS A 93 0.79 -0.28 6.07
CA HIS A 93 1.61 -0.17 7.28
C HIS A 93 3.00 0.30 6.92
N ASN A 94 3.69 0.88 7.90
CA ASN A 94 5.05 1.35 7.72
C ASN A 94 6.02 0.20 7.42
N PHE A 95 6.84 0.36 6.40
CA PHE A 95 7.80 -0.65 5.95
C PHE A 95 8.79 -1.05 7.06
N ILE A 96 9.32 -0.07 7.79
CA ILE A 96 10.30 -0.32 8.86
C ILE A 96 9.64 -1.03 10.03
N ASP A 97 8.41 -0.67 10.38
CA ASP A 97 7.68 -1.31 11.47
C ASP A 97 7.30 -2.75 11.14
N LEU A 98 6.99 -3.04 9.87
CA LEU A 98 6.79 -4.40 9.40
C LEU A 98 8.06 -5.25 9.52
N ILE A 99 9.24 -4.71 9.18
CA ILE A 99 10.51 -5.41 9.37
C ILE A 99 10.78 -5.66 10.86
N LYS A 100 10.66 -4.63 11.68
CA LYS A 100 10.86 -4.76 13.14
C LYS A 100 9.87 -5.75 13.76
N GLY A 101 8.61 -5.71 13.33
CA GLY A 101 7.58 -6.66 13.75
C GLY A 101 7.90 -8.09 13.34
N SER A 102 8.33 -8.30 12.10
CA SER A 102 8.75 -9.61 11.60
C SER A 102 9.93 -10.17 12.39
N ILE A 103 10.93 -9.37 12.72
CA ILE A 103 12.07 -9.77 13.58
C ILE A 103 11.57 -10.20 14.95
N LYS A 104 10.70 -9.42 15.60
CA LYS A 104 10.14 -9.78 16.91
C LYS A 104 9.41 -11.11 16.88
N ILE A 105 8.60 -11.36 15.86
CA ILE A 105 7.87 -12.62 15.69
C ILE A 105 8.83 -13.80 15.51
N LEU A 106 9.89 -13.63 14.71
CA LEU A 106 10.92 -14.66 14.54
C LEU A 106 11.70 -14.95 15.82
N GLU A 107 11.82 -13.96 16.71
CA GLU A 107 12.39 -14.13 18.06
C GLU A 107 11.40 -14.73 19.08
N GLY A 108 10.20 -15.11 18.65
CA GLY A 108 9.15 -15.64 19.54
C GLY A 108 8.45 -14.59 20.40
N LYS A 109 8.58 -13.30 20.06
CA LYS A 109 7.96 -12.16 20.77
C LYS A 109 6.70 -11.70 20.05
N ASN A 110 5.76 -11.12 20.79
CA ASN A 110 4.60 -10.48 20.20
C ASN A 110 4.99 -9.15 19.53
N ALA A 111 4.38 -8.87 18.38
CA ALA A 111 4.50 -7.59 17.69
C ALA A 111 3.11 -6.98 17.51
N THR A 112 2.97 -5.73 17.91
CA THR A 112 1.80 -4.90 17.60
C THR A 112 2.22 -3.88 16.56
N ILE A 113 1.51 -3.82 15.44
CA ILE A 113 1.78 -2.91 14.32
C ILE A 113 0.47 -2.21 13.99
N PHE A 114 0.53 -0.91 13.79
CA PHE A 114 -0.64 -0.12 13.43
C PHE A 114 -0.55 0.37 11.99
N PRO A 115 -1.70 0.62 11.34
CA PRO A 115 -1.75 1.25 10.03
C PRO A 115 -0.98 2.57 10.01
N ASP A 116 -0.26 2.78 8.90
CA ASP A 116 0.48 4.01 8.61
C ASP A 116 0.37 4.35 7.12
N PHE A 117 0.35 5.62 6.78
CA PHE A 117 -0.01 6.09 5.45
C PHE A 117 1.08 6.97 4.86
N GLN A 118 1.43 6.72 3.59
CA GLN A 118 2.41 7.53 2.85
C GLN A 118 1.97 9.00 2.69
N THR A 119 0.68 9.26 2.73
CA THR A 119 0.14 10.62 2.63
C THR A 119 0.29 11.42 3.92
N GLY A 120 0.71 10.78 5.02
CA GLY A 120 0.83 11.41 6.34
C GLY A 120 -0.52 11.51 7.07
N GLY A 121 -0.61 12.49 7.97
CA GLY A 121 -1.77 12.71 8.82
C GLY A 121 -1.66 12.06 10.20
N GLN A 122 -2.58 12.39 11.08
CA GLN A 122 -2.69 11.81 12.43
C GLN A 122 -3.70 10.67 12.42
N VAL A 123 -3.33 9.53 12.97
CA VAL A 123 -4.16 8.33 13.00
C VAL A 123 -4.54 8.00 14.45
N ASP A 124 -5.84 7.93 14.71
CA ASP A 124 -6.39 7.41 15.97
C ASP A 124 -6.73 5.92 15.76
N VAL A 125 -6.00 5.07 16.47
CA VAL A 125 -6.11 3.60 16.40
C VAL A 125 -6.76 2.99 17.64
N SER A 126 -7.35 3.79 18.52
CA SER A 126 -7.97 3.32 19.77
C SER A 126 -9.00 2.21 19.57
N ASP A 127 -9.77 2.28 18.49
CA ASP A 127 -10.81 1.30 18.13
C ASP A 127 -10.36 0.35 16.99
N TYR A 128 -9.08 0.25 16.69
CA TYR A 128 -8.59 -0.53 15.54
C TYR A 128 -8.86 -2.04 15.65
N GLN A 129 -8.85 -2.57 16.88
CA GLN A 129 -9.12 -3.98 17.17
C GLN A 129 -8.30 -4.98 16.33
N ASP A 130 -7.07 -4.61 15.97
CA ASP A 130 -6.17 -5.40 15.14
C ASP A 130 -6.79 -5.80 13.78
N GLY A 131 -7.55 -4.89 13.17
CA GLY A 131 -8.20 -5.09 11.88
C GLY A 131 -9.41 -6.03 11.89
N ARG A 132 -9.90 -6.43 13.06
CA ARG A 132 -11.08 -7.30 13.19
C ARG A 132 -12.35 -6.57 12.76
N ARG A 133 -13.38 -7.34 12.41
CA ARG A 133 -14.68 -6.80 12.02
C ARG A 133 -15.25 -5.88 13.11
N GLY A 134 -15.61 -4.66 12.71
CA GLY A 134 -16.10 -3.60 13.62
C GLY A 134 -14.99 -2.66 14.10
N GLY A 135 -13.71 -2.99 13.89
CA GLY A 135 -12.61 -2.06 14.16
C GLY A 135 -12.71 -0.79 13.31
N ARG A 136 -12.25 0.32 13.87
CA ARG A 136 -12.28 1.64 13.22
C ARG A 136 -10.97 2.36 13.42
N ILE A 137 -10.57 3.14 12.44
CA ILE A 137 -9.50 4.14 12.54
C ILE A 137 -10.05 5.49 12.12
N LYS A 138 -9.53 6.56 12.73
CA LYS A 138 -9.83 7.93 12.32
C LYS A 138 -8.55 8.57 11.85
N ILE A 139 -8.60 9.16 10.66
CA ILE A 139 -7.45 9.83 10.07
C ILE A 139 -7.79 11.31 9.94
N ARG A 140 -6.86 12.17 10.39
CA ARG A 140 -7.03 13.62 10.36
C ARG A 140 -5.83 14.27 9.71
N ALA A 141 -6.08 15.29 8.91
CA ALA A 141 -5.04 16.16 8.38
C ALA A 141 -4.36 16.94 9.51
N THR A 142 -3.09 17.25 9.33
CA THR A 142 -2.38 18.23 10.15
C THR A 142 -2.70 19.63 9.64
N ILE A 143 -3.26 20.45 10.51
CA ILE A 143 -3.61 21.84 10.18
C ILE A 143 -2.68 22.76 10.97
N MET A 144 -2.14 23.78 10.29
CA MET A 144 -1.25 24.78 10.89
C MET A 144 -1.74 26.18 10.57
N GLU A 145 -1.65 27.09 11.50
CA GLU A 145 -1.76 28.53 11.23
C GLU A 145 -0.48 29.01 10.55
N LYS A 146 -0.58 29.55 9.35
CA LYS A 146 0.55 30.11 8.59
C LYS A 146 0.70 31.62 8.83
N SER A 147 -0.43 32.29 9.03
CA SER A 147 -0.50 33.70 9.38
C SER A 147 -1.86 34.01 10.00
N LYS A 148 -2.06 35.22 10.53
CA LYS A 148 -3.30 35.65 11.20
C LYS A 148 -4.60 35.32 10.43
N ASN A 149 -4.53 35.27 9.08
CA ASN A 149 -5.70 35.04 8.23
C ASN A 149 -5.50 33.84 7.26
N THR A 150 -4.50 32.99 7.51
CA THR A 150 -4.17 31.89 6.60
C THR A 150 -3.93 30.60 7.39
N ILE A 151 -4.69 29.58 7.07
CA ILE A 151 -4.51 28.21 7.58
C ILE A 151 -3.91 27.37 6.46
N ALA A 152 -2.96 26.51 6.78
CA ALA A 152 -2.39 25.55 5.86
C ALA A 152 -2.77 24.13 6.30
N ILE A 153 -3.30 23.34 5.39
CA ILE A 153 -3.48 21.89 5.55
C ILE A 153 -2.18 21.26 5.04
N LYS A 154 -1.44 20.60 5.93
CA LYS A 154 -0.10 20.09 5.62
C LYS A 154 -0.15 18.70 4.99
N ASP A 155 -1.06 17.87 5.45
CA ASP A 155 -1.22 16.49 5.01
C ASP A 155 -2.66 16.26 4.56
N VAL A 156 -2.86 15.35 3.61
CA VAL A 156 -4.20 14.93 3.16
C VAL A 156 -4.49 13.55 3.75
N PRO A 157 -5.66 13.34 4.40
CA PRO A 157 -6.00 12.02 4.94
C PRO A 157 -5.97 10.95 3.86
N TYR A 158 -5.58 9.74 4.25
CA TYR A 158 -5.55 8.59 3.34
C TYR A 158 -6.90 8.38 2.63
N GLY A 159 -6.84 8.19 1.33
CA GLY A 159 -8.04 8.01 0.49
C GLY A 159 -8.72 9.31 0.04
N VAL A 160 -8.18 10.47 0.43
CA VAL A 160 -8.63 11.79 -0.03
C VAL A 160 -7.56 12.37 -0.94
N THR A 161 -7.94 12.99 -2.04
CA THR A 161 -7.02 13.71 -2.93
C THR A 161 -7.08 15.22 -2.66
N THR A 162 -6.05 15.95 -3.06
CA THR A 162 -6.05 17.43 -2.94
C THR A 162 -7.22 18.04 -3.70
N GLY A 163 -7.56 17.50 -4.87
CA GLY A 163 -8.73 17.95 -5.65
C GLY A 163 -10.03 17.78 -4.86
N SER A 164 -10.31 16.56 -4.38
CA SER A 164 -11.53 16.29 -3.60
C SER A 164 -11.59 17.06 -2.28
N LEU A 165 -10.43 17.36 -1.67
CA LEU A 165 -10.38 18.22 -0.49
C LEU A 165 -10.76 19.66 -0.82
N ILE A 166 -10.25 20.22 -1.90
CA ILE A 166 -10.59 21.58 -2.37
C ILE A 166 -12.09 21.66 -2.66
N ASP A 167 -12.63 20.68 -3.40
CA ASP A 167 -14.06 20.61 -3.73
C ASP A 167 -14.96 20.52 -2.48
N SER A 168 -14.43 19.95 -1.39
CA SER A 168 -15.18 19.84 -0.12
C SER A 168 -15.16 21.11 0.73
N ILE A 169 -14.25 22.05 0.45
CA ILE A 169 -14.09 23.31 1.19
C ILE A 169 -14.84 24.44 0.47
N LEU A 170 -14.89 24.41 -0.86
CA LEU A 170 -15.62 25.37 -1.69
C LEU A 170 -17.12 25.11 -1.72
#